data_cb15e37f29bdef152c5c22368c6467cb
#
_entry.id   cb15e37f29bdef152c5c22368c6467cb
#
_cell.length_a   1.000
_cell.length_b   1.000
_cell.length_c   1.000
_cell.angle_alpha   90.00
_cell.angle_beta   90.00
_cell.angle_gamma   90.00
#
_symmetry.space_group_name_H-M   'P 1'
#
loop_
_entity.id
_entity.type
_entity.pdbx_description
1 polymer ?
#
loop_
_entity_poly.entity_id
_entity_poly.type
_entity_poly.pdbx_seq_one_letter_code
_entity_poly.pdbx_strand_id
1 'polypeptide(L)'
;MARKAAQKKEVNNDGKELFEALKLLEAEKGIPVDFMIDKIKKAIATACKNSYGNEDVVIDMDPESGKFDVFLRKEIVEEVENPNREIALEIVKRYDPRAEIGGFVRHRLDTKQFGRVAAQTARNIIRQGIRDSERDQMMQEFKGRHQELVSALVERVDPKTGALSLKIGKAEAILPKGEQVGTENVKEGDHVQVYVVDVKETEKGPKAIISRTHPDLIRRLFEKEVPEIFDGTVEIKAVAREAGSRTKIAVMSHNPDVDAVGACIGTRGTRVSDIVNELGGEKMDIVDYSDCLLYTSDAADEEDS
;
A
#
# COMPACT_ATOMS: atom_id res chain seq x y z
N MET A 1 46.51 -15.50 -28.77
CA MET A 1 45.94 -14.16 -28.47
C MET A 1 44.44 -14.04 -28.83
N ALA A 2 43.91 -14.74 -29.82
CA ALA A 2 42.50 -14.64 -30.23
C ALA A 2 41.46 -15.18 -29.18
N ARG A 3 41.82 -16.23 -28.40
CA ARG A 3 40.92 -16.77 -27.34
C ARG A 3 40.67 -15.83 -26.16
N LYS A 4 41.63 -14.92 -25.80
CA LYS A 4 41.42 -13.93 -24.71
C LYS A 4 40.53 -12.76 -25.13
N ALA A 5 40.46 -12.44 -26.42
CA ALA A 5 39.60 -11.37 -26.93
C ALA A 5 38.12 -11.82 -27.04
N ALA A 6 37.87 -13.11 -27.33
CA ALA A 6 36.51 -13.66 -27.36
C ALA A 6 35.88 -13.75 -25.98
N GLN A 7 36.64 -14.14 -24.94
CA GLN A 7 36.14 -14.14 -23.55
C GLN A 7 35.80 -12.74 -23.00
N LYS A 8 36.50 -11.69 -23.47
CA LYS A 8 36.21 -10.30 -23.04
C LYS A 8 34.93 -9.72 -23.69
N LYS A 9 34.49 -10.26 -24.83
CA LYS A 9 33.24 -9.85 -25.50
C LYS A 9 31.99 -10.50 -24.92
N GLU A 10 32.06 -11.74 -24.45
CA GLU A 10 30.88 -12.42 -23.83
C GLU A 10 30.51 -11.87 -22.44
N VAL A 11 31.52 -11.42 -21.66
CA VAL A 11 31.27 -10.90 -20.30
C VAL A 11 30.53 -9.54 -20.28
N ASN A 12 30.61 -8.78 -21.38
CA ASN A 12 29.94 -7.48 -21.49
C ASN A 12 28.45 -7.56 -21.94
N ASN A 13 27.99 -8.71 -22.40
CA ASN A 13 26.59 -8.83 -22.89
C ASN A 13 25.61 -9.06 -21.73
N ASP A 14 25.99 -9.88 -20.74
CA ASP A 14 25.12 -10.20 -19.59
C ASP A 14 24.77 -8.96 -18.77
N GLY A 15 25.69 -7.99 -18.63
CA GLY A 15 25.45 -6.74 -17.94
C GLY A 15 24.47 -5.83 -18.68
N LYS A 16 24.62 -5.72 -20.01
CA LYS A 16 23.72 -4.86 -20.82
C LYS A 16 22.29 -5.36 -20.81
N GLU A 17 22.10 -6.66 -20.98
CA GLU A 17 20.76 -7.28 -20.93
C GLU A 17 20.08 -7.05 -19.57
N LEU A 18 20.84 -7.13 -18.47
CA LEU A 18 20.34 -6.83 -17.13
C LEU A 18 19.84 -5.37 -17.01
N PHE A 19 20.66 -4.41 -17.44
CA PHE A 19 20.30 -3.00 -17.36
C PHE A 19 19.18 -2.60 -18.30
N GLU A 20 19.07 -3.18 -19.49
CA GLU A 20 17.94 -3.00 -20.39
C GLU A 20 16.66 -3.53 -19.75
N ALA A 21 16.70 -4.69 -19.11
CA ALA A 21 15.55 -5.23 -18.37
C ALA A 21 15.13 -4.33 -17.19
N LEU A 22 16.10 -3.75 -16.47
CA LEU A 22 15.81 -2.81 -15.38
C LEU A 22 15.18 -1.51 -15.88
N LYS A 23 15.64 -0.97 -17.02
CA LYS A 23 15.03 0.22 -17.65
C LYS A 23 13.60 -0.04 -18.14
N LEU A 24 13.34 -1.22 -18.70
CA LEU A 24 11.98 -1.61 -19.07
C LEU A 24 11.05 -1.68 -17.86
N LEU A 25 11.54 -2.22 -16.74
CA LEU A 25 10.78 -2.28 -15.49
C LEU A 25 10.51 -0.89 -14.89
N GLU A 26 11.46 0.04 -15.02
CA GLU A 26 11.22 1.43 -14.63
C GLU A 26 10.10 2.05 -15.45
N ALA A 27 10.11 1.85 -16.77
CA ALA A 27 9.09 2.38 -17.68
C ALA A 27 7.70 1.75 -17.44
N GLU A 28 7.64 0.43 -17.15
CA GLU A 28 6.37 -0.29 -16.95
C GLU A 28 5.79 -0.14 -15.55
N LYS A 29 6.65 -0.09 -14.53
CA LYS A 29 6.23 -0.17 -13.10
C LYS A 29 6.57 1.07 -12.28
N GLY A 30 7.29 2.05 -12.85
CA GLY A 30 7.67 3.28 -12.16
C GLY A 30 8.67 3.10 -11.02
N ILE A 31 9.39 1.97 -10.97
CA ILE A 31 10.39 1.69 -9.93
C ILE A 31 11.73 2.26 -10.39
N PRO A 32 12.38 3.19 -9.64
CA PRO A 32 13.65 3.77 -10.06
C PRO A 32 14.74 2.73 -10.23
N VAL A 33 15.52 2.83 -11.33
CA VAL A 33 16.64 1.90 -11.62
C VAL A 33 17.66 1.90 -10.49
N ASP A 34 17.97 3.06 -9.91
CA ASP A 34 18.94 3.18 -8.82
C ASP A 34 18.54 2.37 -7.58
N PHE A 35 17.26 2.40 -7.23
CA PHE A 35 16.72 1.60 -6.13
C PHE A 35 16.89 0.09 -6.38
N MET A 36 16.62 -0.34 -7.61
CA MET A 36 16.79 -1.74 -8.00
C MET A 36 18.27 -2.15 -7.95
N ILE A 37 19.17 -1.30 -8.44
CA ILE A 37 20.61 -1.52 -8.39
C ILE A 37 21.12 -1.67 -6.95
N ASP A 38 20.70 -0.80 -6.04
CA ASP A 38 21.09 -0.88 -4.63
C ASP A 38 20.65 -2.18 -3.96
N LYS A 39 19.43 -2.61 -4.25
CA LYS A 39 18.90 -3.90 -3.76
C LYS A 39 19.70 -5.08 -4.34
N ILE A 40 20.03 -5.06 -5.64
CA ILE A 40 20.85 -6.07 -6.30
C ILE A 40 22.25 -6.12 -5.69
N LYS A 41 22.90 -4.96 -5.46
CA LYS A 41 24.19 -4.87 -4.79
C LYS A 41 24.19 -5.53 -3.42
N LYS A 42 23.19 -5.22 -2.58
CA LYS A 42 23.01 -5.82 -1.23
C LYS A 42 22.83 -7.34 -1.30
N ALA A 43 22.08 -7.81 -2.27
CA ALA A 43 21.83 -9.23 -2.44
C ALA A 43 23.09 -10.00 -2.89
N ILE A 44 23.85 -9.44 -3.83
CA ILE A 44 25.12 -10.01 -4.28
C ILE A 44 26.14 -10.02 -3.14
N ALA A 45 26.21 -8.94 -2.34
CA ALA A 45 27.07 -8.88 -1.16
C ALA A 45 26.73 -10.00 -0.17
N THR A 46 25.43 -10.22 0.10
CA THR A 46 24.97 -11.32 0.97
C THR A 46 25.30 -12.71 0.38
N ALA A 47 25.15 -12.88 -0.92
CA ALA A 47 25.50 -14.14 -1.60
C ALA A 47 27.04 -14.40 -1.54
N CYS A 48 27.85 -13.36 -1.72
CA CYS A 48 29.31 -13.46 -1.58
C CYS A 48 29.71 -13.79 -0.14
N LYS A 49 29.08 -13.16 0.86
CA LYS A 49 29.30 -13.49 2.29
C LYS A 49 29.04 -14.97 2.56
N ASN A 50 27.93 -15.51 2.05
CA ASN A 50 27.56 -16.90 2.26
C ASN A 50 28.49 -17.88 1.52
N SER A 51 28.98 -17.51 0.32
CA SER A 51 29.80 -18.38 -0.50
C SER A 51 31.31 -18.33 -0.15
N TYR A 52 31.82 -17.17 0.24
CA TYR A 52 33.24 -16.95 0.48
C TYR A 52 33.57 -16.59 1.95
N GLY A 53 32.57 -16.40 2.79
CA GLY A 53 32.80 -16.00 4.19
C GLY A 53 33.42 -14.60 4.35
N ASN A 54 33.42 -13.79 3.28
CA ASN A 54 33.98 -12.45 3.24
C ASN A 54 32.86 -11.43 3.01
N GLU A 55 32.79 -10.41 3.86
CA GLU A 55 31.79 -9.32 3.79
C GLU A 55 32.27 -8.14 2.96
N ASP A 56 33.59 -8.03 2.71
CA ASP A 56 34.19 -6.92 1.98
C ASP A 56 34.11 -7.15 0.46
N VAL A 57 32.93 -6.88 -0.09
CA VAL A 57 32.64 -7.01 -1.51
C VAL A 57 32.41 -5.63 -2.12
N VAL A 58 33.16 -5.30 -3.17
CA VAL A 58 32.96 -4.10 -3.96
C VAL A 58 32.27 -4.48 -5.26
N ILE A 59 31.10 -3.90 -5.50
CA ILE A 59 30.26 -4.19 -6.67
C ILE A 59 30.19 -2.92 -7.52
N ASP A 60 30.80 -2.97 -8.69
CA ASP A 60 30.80 -1.92 -9.70
C ASP A 60 29.66 -2.21 -10.70
N MET A 61 28.57 -1.45 -10.58
CA MET A 61 27.43 -1.50 -11.50
C MET A 61 27.19 -0.10 -12.05
N ASP A 62 27.31 0.02 -13.37
CA ASP A 62 27.08 1.28 -14.09
C ASP A 62 26.03 1.04 -15.20
N PRO A 63 24.81 1.59 -15.05
CA PRO A 63 23.72 1.41 -16.00
C PRO A 63 23.95 2.10 -17.35
N GLU A 64 24.85 3.09 -17.42
CA GLU A 64 25.15 3.78 -18.68
C GLU A 64 26.13 3.00 -19.54
N SER A 65 27.20 2.49 -18.92
CA SER A 65 28.23 1.71 -19.63
C SER A 65 27.90 0.22 -19.76
N GLY A 66 26.85 -0.26 -19.05
CA GLY A 66 26.49 -1.68 -18.99
C GLY A 66 27.54 -2.53 -18.24
N LYS A 67 28.32 -1.90 -17.37
CA LYS A 67 29.41 -2.55 -16.67
C LYS A 67 28.89 -3.22 -15.40
N PHE A 68 29.23 -4.50 -15.27
CA PHE A 68 28.89 -5.29 -14.07
C PHE A 68 30.13 -6.08 -13.66
N ASP A 69 30.79 -5.65 -12.59
CA ASP A 69 31.98 -6.29 -12.02
C ASP A 69 31.79 -6.46 -10.50
N VAL A 70 32.24 -7.60 -10.00
CA VAL A 70 32.24 -7.93 -8.57
C VAL A 70 33.67 -8.20 -8.13
N PHE A 71 34.10 -7.51 -7.10
CA PHE A 71 35.41 -7.65 -6.51
C PHE A 71 35.33 -8.04 -5.05
N LEU A 72 36.16 -9.01 -4.66
CA LEU A 72 36.45 -9.28 -3.26
C LEU A 72 37.64 -8.40 -2.85
N ARG A 73 37.48 -7.66 -1.78
CA ARG A 73 38.54 -6.93 -1.14
C ARG A 73 39.30 -7.88 -0.22
N LYS A 74 40.57 -8.12 -0.49
CA LYS A 74 41.45 -8.97 0.29
C LYS A 74 42.57 -8.14 0.91
N GLU A 75 42.86 -8.42 2.18
CA GLU A 75 43.97 -7.80 2.90
C GLU A 75 45.29 -8.46 2.51
N ILE A 76 46.33 -7.66 2.40
CA ILE A 76 47.68 -8.13 2.08
C ILE A 76 48.39 -8.50 3.36
N VAL A 77 48.74 -9.78 3.49
CA VAL A 77 49.39 -10.36 4.67
C VAL A 77 50.69 -11.06 4.28
N GLU A 78 51.54 -11.33 5.25
CA GLU A 78 52.81 -12.07 5.01
C GLU A 78 52.51 -13.58 4.89
N GLU A 79 51.70 -14.14 5.83
CA GLU A 79 51.20 -15.51 5.82
C GLU A 79 49.67 -15.51 5.74
N VAL A 80 49.12 -16.30 4.83
CA VAL A 80 47.68 -16.36 4.57
C VAL A 80 47.05 -17.39 5.52
N GLU A 81 46.27 -16.92 6.48
CA GLU A 81 45.45 -17.78 7.35
C GLU A 81 44.09 -18.09 6.67
N ASN A 82 43.49 -17.09 6.04
CA ASN A 82 42.20 -17.25 5.37
C ASN A 82 42.25 -16.84 3.90
N PRO A 83 42.34 -17.80 2.97
CA PRO A 83 42.48 -17.52 1.53
C PRO A 83 41.33 -16.68 0.92
N ASN A 84 40.18 -16.62 1.59
CA ASN A 84 39.03 -15.83 1.14
C ASN A 84 39.10 -14.36 1.53
N ARG A 85 39.84 -14.02 2.61
CA ARG A 85 39.96 -12.64 3.12
C ARG A 85 41.35 -12.05 2.90
N GLU A 86 42.34 -12.89 2.73
CA GLU A 86 43.75 -12.53 2.73
C GLU A 86 44.42 -12.96 1.44
N ILE A 87 45.52 -12.29 1.11
CA ILE A 87 46.39 -12.60 -0.04
C ILE A 87 47.86 -12.34 0.34
N ALA A 88 48.71 -13.27 0.00
CA ALA A 88 50.16 -13.13 0.29
C ALA A 88 50.81 -11.97 -0.49
N LEU A 89 51.64 -11.21 0.18
CA LEU A 89 52.35 -10.08 -0.38
C LEU A 89 53.18 -10.46 -1.63
N GLU A 90 53.77 -11.67 -1.65
CA GLU A 90 54.54 -12.16 -2.80
C GLU A 90 53.73 -12.27 -4.08
N ILE A 91 52.45 -12.64 -3.95
CA ILE A 91 51.53 -12.75 -5.10
C ILE A 91 51.17 -11.36 -5.62
N VAL A 92 50.93 -10.40 -4.71
CA VAL A 92 50.52 -9.04 -5.07
C VAL A 92 51.69 -8.27 -5.70
N LYS A 93 52.90 -8.42 -5.20
CA LYS A 93 54.11 -7.77 -5.75
C LYS A 93 54.40 -8.12 -7.22
N ARG A 94 53.89 -9.23 -7.74
CA ARG A 94 54.00 -9.58 -9.17
C ARG A 94 53.16 -8.66 -10.08
N TYR A 95 52.17 -8.03 -9.53
CA TYR A 95 51.22 -7.16 -10.27
C TYR A 95 51.32 -5.70 -9.85
N ASP A 96 51.61 -5.44 -8.56
CA ASP A 96 51.85 -4.11 -8.01
C ASP A 96 53.09 -4.13 -7.11
N PRO A 97 54.23 -3.64 -7.61
CA PRO A 97 55.51 -3.58 -6.86
C PRO A 97 55.45 -2.67 -5.61
N ARG A 98 54.45 -1.77 -5.52
CA ARG A 98 54.29 -0.81 -4.42
C ARG A 98 53.38 -1.34 -3.30
N ALA A 99 52.91 -2.58 -3.39
CA ALA A 99 52.06 -3.16 -2.39
C ALA A 99 52.78 -3.36 -1.07
N GLU A 100 52.12 -2.98 0.02
CA GLU A 100 52.60 -3.10 1.43
C GLU A 100 51.66 -3.97 2.24
N ILE A 101 52.17 -4.59 3.31
CA ILE A 101 51.42 -5.38 4.24
C ILE A 101 50.37 -4.48 4.93
N GLY A 102 49.15 -4.96 5.10
CA GLY A 102 47.98 -4.19 5.62
C GLY A 102 47.27 -3.40 4.52
N GLY A 103 47.76 -3.40 3.29
CA GLY A 103 47.05 -2.86 2.13
C GLY A 103 45.91 -3.77 1.68
N PHE A 104 45.10 -3.29 0.77
CA PHE A 104 43.98 -4.05 0.22
C PHE A 104 44.09 -4.21 -1.30
N VAL A 105 43.75 -5.39 -1.78
CA VAL A 105 43.68 -5.70 -3.22
C VAL A 105 42.25 -6.10 -3.60
N ARG A 106 41.81 -5.62 -4.78
CA ARG A 106 40.56 -6.00 -5.39
C ARG A 106 40.75 -7.25 -6.26
N HIS A 107 40.27 -8.39 -5.78
CA HIS A 107 40.29 -9.62 -6.55
C HIS A 107 38.98 -9.74 -7.32
N ARG A 108 39.01 -9.71 -8.66
CA ARG A 108 37.84 -9.84 -9.52
C ARG A 108 37.32 -11.27 -9.45
N LEU A 109 36.03 -11.41 -9.11
CA LEU A 109 35.37 -12.69 -9.14
C LEU A 109 34.83 -13.01 -10.52
N ASP A 110 34.78 -14.31 -10.84
CA ASP A 110 34.10 -14.77 -12.05
C ASP A 110 32.60 -14.65 -11.86
N THR A 111 31.96 -13.71 -12.58
CA THR A 111 30.54 -13.42 -12.50
C THR A 111 29.68 -14.61 -12.93
N LYS A 112 30.23 -15.56 -13.69
CA LYS A 112 29.51 -16.79 -14.10
C LYS A 112 29.09 -17.67 -12.91
N GLN A 113 29.86 -17.68 -11.81
CA GLN A 113 29.52 -18.44 -10.61
C GLN A 113 28.34 -17.84 -9.86
N PHE A 114 28.15 -16.51 -9.96
CA PHE A 114 27.05 -15.79 -9.33
C PHE A 114 25.83 -15.62 -10.23
N GLY A 115 25.95 -15.93 -11.52
CA GLY A 115 24.92 -15.68 -12.51
C GLY A 115 23.56 -16.25 -12.12
N ARG A 116 23.50 -17.50 -11.62
CA ARG A 116 22.26 -18.11 -11.17
C ARG A 116 21.72 -17.52 -9.88
N VAL A 117 22.60 -17.31 -8.88
CA VAL A 117 22.22 -16.76 -7.58
C VAL A 117 21.83 -15.29 -7.75
N ALA A 118 22.61 -14.51 -8.51
CA ALA A 118 22.33 -13.12 -8.82
C ALA A 118 21.00 -12.97 -9.59
N ALA A 119 20.77 -13.78 -10.62
CA ALA A 119 19.52 -13.75 -11.38
C ALA A 119 18.32 -14.15 -10.53
N GLN A 120 18.44 -15.15 -9.66
CA GLN A 120 17.35 -15.56 -8.78
C GLN A 120 17.08 -14.53 -7.69
N THR A 121 18.12 -13.93 -7.14
CA THR A 121 18.03 -12.88 -6.15
C THR A 121 17.48 -11.60 -6.78
N ALA A 122 17.94 -11.19 -7.96
CA ALA A 122 17.39 -10.08 -8.72
C ALA A 122 15.89 -10.26 -8.99
N ARG A 123 15.49 -11.46 -9.43
CA ARG A 123 14.06 -11.79 -9.65
C ARG A 123 13.23 -11.66 -8.37
N ASN A 124 13.75 -12.09 -7.23
CA ASN A 124 13.04 -11.97 -5.94
C ASN A 124 12.95 -10.52 -5.49
N ILE A 125 14.02 -9.74 -5.68
CA ILE A 125 14.06 -8.30 -5.35
C ILE A 125 13.08 -7.53 -6.24
N ILE A 126 13.08 -7.82 -7.54
CA ILE A 126 12.13 -7.21 -8.48
C ILE A 126 10.69 -7.52 -8.06
N ARG A 127 10.39 -8.78 -7.74
CA ARG A 127 9.06 -9.17 -7.25
C ARG A 127 8.70 -8.48 -5.94
N GLN A 128 9.66 -8.34 -5.04
CA GLN A 128 9.43 -7.63 -3.78
C GLN A 128 9.25 -6.13 -4.01
N GLY A 129 10.09 -5.50 -4.84
CA GLY A 129 9.97 -4.09 -5.18
C GLY A 129 8.65 -3.75 -5.89
N ILE A 130 8.17 -4.63 -6.78
CA ILE A 130 6.85 -4.48 -7.40
C ILE A 130 5.75 -4.53 -6.33
N ARG A 131 5.79 -5.50 -5.43
CA ARG A 131 4.82 -5.61 -4.33
C ARG A 131 4.86 -4.39 -3.40
N ASP A 132 6.05 -3.92 -3.06
CA ASP A 132 6.21 -2.75 -2.20
C ASP A 132 5.66 -1.49 -2.89
N SER A 133 5.93 -1.31 -4.20
CA SER A 133 5.38 -0.18 -4.97
C SER A 133 3.86 -0.26 -5.13
N GLU A 134 3.31 -1.45 -5.44
CA GLU A 134 1.86 -1.67 -5.48
C GLU A 134 1.21 -1.38 -4.12
N ARG A 135 1.88 -1.78 -3.02
CA ARG A 135 1.47 -1.50 -1.65
C ARG A 135 1.45 -0.01 -1.33
N ASP A 136 2.50 0.72 -1.72
CA ASP A 136 2.59 2.17 -1.49
C ASP A 136 1.53 2.93 -2.30
N GLN A 137 1.27 2.53 -3.55
CA GLN A 137 0.20 3.09 -4.36
C GLN A 137 -1.18 2.85 -3.72
N MET A 138 -1.45 1.62 -3.26
CA MET A 138 -2.69 1.31 -2.54
C MET A 138 -2.82 2.12 -1.26
N MET A 139 -1.70 2.31 -0.52
CA MET A 139 -1.70 3.12 0.69
C MET A 139 -2.06 4.58 0.40
N GLN A 140 -1.51 5.16 -0.67
CA GLN A 140 -1.83 6.53 -1.07
C GLN A 140 -3.29 6.65 -1.53
N GLU A 141 -3.80 5.69 -2.30
CA GLU A 141 -5.19 5.66 -2.73
C GLU A 141 -6.15 5.58 -1.54
N PHE A 142 -5.85 4.73 -0.55
CA PHE A 142 -6.68 4.63 0.66
C PHE A 142 -6.57 5.84 1.58
N LYS A 143 -5.37 6.43 1.74
CA LYS A 143 -5.21 7.66 2.52
C LYS A 143 -5.99 8.83 1.93
N GLY A 144 -6.06 8.90 0.60
CA GLY A 144 -6.90 9.89 -0.08
C GLY A 144 -8.40 9.69 0.12
N ARG A 145 -8.81 8.48 0.51
CA ARG A 145 -10.21 8.11 0.77
C ARG A 145 -10.53 7.90 2.25
N HIS A 146 -9.63 8.34 3.14
CA HIS A 146 -9.86 8.31 4.58
C HIS A 146 -11.09 9.17 4.94
N GLN A 147 -11.99 8.61 5.74
CA GLN A 147 -13.26 9.25 6.11
C GLN A 147 -14.20 9.55 4.92
N GLU A 148 -14.06 8.82 3.83
CA GLU A 148 -14.94 8.93 2.67
C GLU A 148 -15.90 7.75 2.54
N LEU A 149 -16.97 8.00 1.78
CA LEU A 149 -17.91 6.98 1.34
C LEU A 149 -17.38 6.34 0.05
N VAL A 150 -17.24 5.01 0.06
CA VAL A 150 -16.72 4.27 -1.08
C VAL A 150 -17.68 3.16 -1.48
N SER A 151 -17.93 3.03 -2.79
CA SER A 151 -18.65 1.87 -3.33
C SER A 151 -17.74 0.66 -3.40
N ALA A 152 -18.16 -0.44 -2.83
CA ALA A 152 -17.44 -1.71 -2.78
C ALA A 152 -18.27 -2.83 -3.38
N LEU A 153 -17.63 -3.72 -4.13
CA LEU A 153 -18.24 -4.93 -4.66
C LEU A 153 -18.03 -6.08 -3.68
N VAL A 154 -19.11 -6.81 -3.34
CA VAL A 154 -19.01 -8.02 -2.52
C VAL A 154 -18.47 -9.17 -3.36
N GLU A 155 -17.24 -9.58 -3.11
CA GLU A 155 -16.62 -10.71 -3.83
C GLU A 155 -16.96 -12.05 -3.20
N ARG A 156 -17.02 -12.09 -1.87
CA ARG A 156 -17.24 -13.34 -1.13
C ARG A 156 -17.85 -13.10 0.24
N VAL A 157 -18.72 -14.03 0.64
CA VAL A 157 -19.25 -14.14 2.01
C VAL A 157 -18.59 -15.33 2.70
N ASP A 158 -17.90 -15.11 3.83
CA ASP A 158 -17.33 -16.21 4.61
C ASP A 158 -18.43 -16.94 5.38
N PRO A 159 -18.72 -18.21 5.07
CA PRO A 159 -19.81 -18.93 5.72
C PRO A 159 -19.59 -19.24 7.21
N LYS A 160 -18.35 -19.16 7.70
CA LYS A 160 -18.00 -19.45 9.09
C LYS A 160 -18.09 -18.22 9.99
N THR A 161 -17.57 -17.10 9.53
CA THR A 161 -17.48 -15.86 10.31
C THR A 161 -18.59 -14.88 9.97
N GLY A 162 -19.23 -15.05 8.80
CA GLY A 162 -20.19 -14.09 8.25
C GLY A 162 -19.54 -12.79 7.78
N ALA A 163 -18.21 -12.72 7.72
CA ALA A 163 -17.50 -11.55 7.22
C ALA A 163 -17.61 -11.45 5.70
N LEU A 164 -17.71 -10.23 5.18
CA LEU A 164 -17.74 -9.95 3.75
C LEU A 164 -16.34 -9.55 3.26
N SER A 165 -15.87 -10.19 2.20
CA SER A 165 -14.71 -9.72 1.45
C SER A 165 -15.21 -8.76 0.37
N LEU A 166 -14.79 -7.51 0.48
CA LEU A 166 -15.19 -6.43 -0.40
C LEU A 166 -14.04 -5.97 -1.26
N LYS A 167 -14.32 -5.69 -2.53
CA LYS A 167 -13.36 -5.08 -3.45
C LYS A 167 -13.63 -3.60 -3.62
N ILE A 168 -12.62 -2.79 -3.33
CA ILE A 168 -12.63 -1.33 -3.46
C ILE A 168 -11.60 -0.96 -4.51
N GLY A 169 -12.02 -0.74 -5.76
CA GLY A 169 -11.09 -0.53 -6.88
C GLY A 169 -10.17 -1.73 -7.11
N LYS A 170 -8.87 -1.59 -6.81
CA LYS A 170 -7.87 -2.67 -6.92
C LYS A 170 -7.58 -3.37 -5.59
N ALA A 171 -8.10 -2.85 -4.50
CA ALA A 171 -7.79 -3.33 -3.15
C ALA A 171 -8.92 -4.15 -2.55
N GLU A 172 -8.54 -5.07 -1.67
CA GLU A 172 -9.47 -5.89 -0.89
C GLU A 172 -9.61 -5.34 0.52
N ALA A 173 -10.85 -5.33 1.03
CA ALA A 173 -11.17 -4.97 2.40
C ALA A 173 -12.09 -6.02 3.01
N ILE A 174 -12.01 -6.21 4.32
CA ILE A 174 -12.87 -7.17 5.03
C ILE A 174 -13.82 -6.37 5.91
N LEU A 175 -15.12 -6.59 5.74
CA LEU A 175 -16.18 -6.07 6.57
C LEU A 175 -16.61 -7.15 7.59
N PRO A 176 -16.20 -7.02 8.87
CA PRO A 176 -16.56 -8.00 9.89
C PRO A 176 -18.07 -7.95 10.16
N LYS A 177 -18.63 -9.05 10.67
CA LYS A 177 -20.06 -9.14 10.96
C LYS A 177 -20.59 -8.05 11.91
N GLY A 178 -19.76 -7.62 12.87
CA GLY A 178 -20.12 -6.53 13.80
C GLY A 178 -20.21 -5.15 13.16
N GLU A 179 -19.63 -4.96 11.98
CA GLU A 179 -19.66 -3.72 11.21
C GLU A 179 -20.68 -3.78 10.05
N GLN A 180 -21.45 -4.84 9.96
CA GLN A 180 -22.54 -5.02 9.01
C GLN A 180 -23.87 -4.64 9.66
N VAL A 181 -24.80 -4.13 8.86
CA VAL A 181 -26.16 -3.85 9.30
C VAL A 181 -26.96 -5.16 9.26
N GLY A 182 -27.49 -5.58 10.42
CA GLY A 182 -28.10 -6.90 10.57
C GLY A 182 -29.37 -7.15 9.75
N THR A 183 -30.02 -6.09 9.28
CA THR A 183 -31.23 -6.13 8.43
C THR A 183 -30.91 -6.29 6.95
N GLU A 184 -29.66 -6.07 6.52
CA GLU A 184 -29.25 -6.14 5.13
C GLU A 184 -28.96 -7.59 4.71
N ASN A 185 -29.56 -8.00 3.60
CA ASN A 185 -29.29 -9.32 3.00
C ASN A 185 -28.34 -9.16 1.81
N VAL A 186 -27.07 -8.90 2.13
CA VAL A 186 -26.02 -8.67 1.15
C VAL A 186 -25.51 -9.99 0.57
N LYS A 187 -25.42 -10.10 -0.76
CA LYS A 187 -25.01 -11.28 -1.50
C LYS A 187 -23.71 -11.01 -2.28
N GLU A 188 -23.07 -12.10 -2.71
CA GLU A 188 -21.94 -12.03 -3.63
C GLU A 188 -22.38 -11.38 -4.95
N GLY A 189 -21.62 -10.40 -5.42
CA GLY A 189 -21.92 -9.60 -6.60
C GLY A 189 -22.66 -8.29 -6.34
N ASP A 190 -23.13 -8.04 -5.12
CA ASP A 190 -23.80 -6.79 -4.78
C ASP A 190 -22.80 -5.64 -4.61
N HIS A 191 -23.24 -4.42 -4.95
CA HIS A 191 -22.52 -3.20 -4.64
C HIS A 191 -23.06 -2.58 -3.37
N VAL A 192 -22.17 -2.27 -2.43
CA VAL A 192 -22.53 -1.66 -1.15
C VAL A 192 -21.68 -0.41 -0.89
N GLN A 193 -22.29 0.59 -0.30
CA GLN A 193 -21.58 1.79 0.14
C GLN A 193 -20.97 1.53 1.52
N VAL A 194 -19.68 1.77 1.69
CA VAL A 194 -18.99 1.58 2.95
C VAL A 194 -18.25 2.86 3.35
N TYR A 195 -18.18 3.12 4.63
CA TYR A 195 -17.38 4.21 5.18
C TYR A 195 -15.99 3.71 5.54
N VAL A 196 -14.96 4.41 5.06
CA VAL A 196 -13.57 4.11 5.40
C VAL A 196 -13.23 4.80 6.72
N VAL A 197 -13.20 4.03 7.80
CA VAL A 197 -12.92 4.56 9.16
C VAL A 197 -11.46 4.90 9.31
N ASP A 198 -10.56 3.99 8.89
CA ASP A 198 -9.12 4.12 9.06
C ASP A 198 -8.38 3.25 8.05
N VAL A 199 -7.10 3.55 7.84
CA VAL A 199 -6.21 2.76 6.99
C VAL A 199 -4.98 2.36 7.78
N LYS A 200 -4.87 1.08 8.11
CA LYS A 200 -3.74 0.53 8.87
C LYS A 200 -2.75 -0.16 7.96
N GLU A 201 -1.49 0.09 8.22
CA GLU A 201 -0.40 -0.63 7.60
C GLU A 201 -0.16 -1.95 8.33
N THR A 202 -0.21 -3.06 7.60
CA THR A 202 0.09 -4.39 8.12
C THR A 202 1.26 -5.02 7.35
N GLU A 203 1.88 -6.05 7.92
CA GLU A 203 2.96 -6.80 7.24
C GLU A 203 2.56 -7.33 5.85
N LYS A 204 1.27 -7.59 5.65
CA LYS A 204 0.72 -8.09 4.37
C LYS A 204 0.29 -6.98 3.39
N GLY A 205 0.34 -5.71 3.82
CA GLY A 205 -0.07 -4.56 3.01
C GLY A 205 -1.03 -3.61 3.74
N PRO A 206 -1.46 -2.51 3.11
CA PRO A 206 -2.44 -1.62 3.66
C PRO A 206 -3.78 -2.33 3.80
N LYS A 207 -4.43 -2.15 4.94
CA LYS A 207 -5.74 -2.69 5.22
C LYS A 207 -6.68 -1.55 5.57
N ALA A 208 -7.70 -1.33 4.74
CA ALA A 208 -8.77 -0.41 5.06
C ALA A 208 -9.67 -1.01 6.14
N ILE A 209 -9.93 -0.24 7.18
CA ILE A 209 -10.96 -0.52 8.18
C ILE A 209 -12.22 0.17 7.69
N ILE A 210 -13.21 -0.63 7.38
CA ILE A 210 -14.48 -0.19 6.80
C ILE A 210 -15.63 -0.54 7.73
N SER A 211 -16.66 0.30 7.72
CA SER A 211 -17.84 0.12 8.54
C SER A 211 -19.11 0.52 7.78
N ARG A 212 -20.20 -0.19 8.05
CA ARG A 212 -21.57 0.22 7.67
C ARG A 212 -22.41 0.65 8.87
N THR A 213 -21.90 0.45 10.09
CA THR A 213 -22.56 0.85 11.34
C THR A 213 -22.15 2.22 11.84
N HIS A 214 -21.04 2.78 11.32
CA HIS A 214 -20.48 4.06 11.77
C HIS A 214 -21.45 5.23 11.51
N PRO A 215 -21.65 6.17 12.47
CA PRO A 215 -22.55 7.31 12.28
C PRO A 215 -22.17 8.22 11.11
N ASP A 216 -20.87 8.38 10.82
CA ASP A 216 -20.42 9.23 9.73
C ASP A 216 -20.73 8.65 8.33
N LEU A 217 -21.09 7.36 8.22
CA LEU A 217 -21.68 6.83 6.99
C LEU A 217 -22.91 7.64 6.58
N ILE A 218 -23.77 7.96 7.55
CA ILE A 218 -24.99 8.75 7.33
C ILE A 218 -24.63 10.16 6.82
N ARG A 219 -23.65 10.82 7.48
CA ARG A 219 -23.20 12.16 7.06
C ARG A 219 -22.76 12.17 5.60
N ARG A 220 -21.94 11.18 5.21
CA ARG A 220 -21.43 11.06 3.83
C ARG A 220 -22.52 10.69 2.82
N LEU A 221 -23.50 9.88 3.21
CA LEU A 221 -24.65 9.59 2.35
C LEU A 221 -25.47 10.85 2.09
N PHE A 222 -25.77 11.64 3.13
CA PHE A 222 -26.45 12.90 2.97
C PHE A 222 -25.64 13.93 2.17
N GLU A 223 -24.34 14.04 2.37
CA GLU A 223 -23.47 14.90 1.57
C GLU A 223 -23.52 14.54 0.07
N LYS A 224 -23.65 13.26 -0.25
CA LYS A 224 -23.74 12.77 -1.62
C LYS A 224 -25.09 13.06 -2.27
N GLU A 225 -26.18 12.90 -1.52
CA GLU A 225 -27.56 12.98 -2.05
C GLU A 225 -28.15 14.39 -1.94
N VAL A 226 -27.62 15.24 -1.05
CA VAL A 226 -28.15 16.58 -0.74
C VAL A 226 -27.14 17.64 -1.13
N PRO A 227 -27.31 18.34 -2.27
CA PRO A 227 -26.40 19.36 -2.74
C PRO A 227 -26.21 20.51 -1.73
N GLU A 228 -27.27 20.86 -0.97
CA GLU A 228 -27.24 21.93 0.03
C GLU A 228 -26.34 21.59 1.24
N ILE A 229 -26.11 20.30 1.49
CA ILE A 229 -25.13 19.83 2.49
C ILE A 229 -23.73 19.85 1.88
N PHE A 230 -23.61 19.43 0.62
CA PHE A 230 -22.30 19.41 -0.09
C PHE A 230 -21.69 20.81 -0.25
N ASP A 231 -22.51 21.83 -0.52
CA ASP A 231 -22.05 23.22 -0.66
C ASP A 231 -21.93 23.96 0.69
N GLY A 232 -22.32 23.30 1.80
CA GLY A 232 -22.23 23.84 3.16
C GLY A 232 -23.36 24.80 3.55
N THR A 233 -24.39 24.97 2.73
CA THR A 233 -25.59 25.78 3.08
C THR A 233 -26.35 25.15 4.23
N VAL A 234 -26.46 23.83 4.24
CA VAL A 234 -27.05 23.03 5.32
C VAL A 234 -25.96 22.21 6.00
N GLU A 235 -25.94 22.20 7.32
CA GLU A 235 -24.97 21.46 8.13
C GLU A 235 -25.66 20.43 9.01
N ILE A 236 -25.11 19.20 9.04
CA ILE A 236 -25.52 18.14 9.98
C ILE A 236 -24.77 18.37 11.30
N LYS A 237 -25.46 18.87 12.33
CA LYS A 237 -24.89 19.14 13.64
C LYS A 237 -24.70 17.88 14.48
N ALA A 238 -25.68 16.98 14.48
CA ALA A 238 -25.64 15.77 15.28
C ALA A 238 -26.23 14.58 14.52
N VAL A 239 -25.71 13.38 14.81
CA VAL A 239 -26.23 12.11 14.33
C VAL A 239 -26.30 11.16 15.52
N ALA A 240 -27.49 10.62 15.80
CA ALA A 240 -27.70 9.53 16.73
C ALA A 240 -28.23 8.33 15.94
N ARG A 241 -27.45 7.23 15.89
CA ARG A 241 -27.70 6.09 15.03
C ARG A 241 -27.76 4.79 15.81
N GLU A 242 -28.79 4.02 15.57
CA GLU A 242 -28.92 2.61 15.88
C GLU A 242 -28.98 1.85 14.54
N ALA A 243 -27.82 1.36 14.09
CA ALA A 243 -27.67 0.80 12.74
C ALA A 243 -28.67 -0.34 12.47
N GLY A 244 -29.40 -0.24 11.34
CA GLY A 244 -30.43 -1.19 10.93
C GLY A 244 -31.79 -1.01 11.63
N SER A 245 -31.91 -0.08 12.58
CA SER A 245 -33.14 0.24 13.27
C SER A 245 -33.61 1.65 12.94
N ARG A 246 -32.97 2.64 13.53
CA ARG A 246 -33.39 4.04 13.42
C ARG A 246 -32.21 4.99 13.52
N THR A 247 -32.23 6.04 12.71
CA THR A 247 -31.27 7.16 12.79
C THR A 247 -32.02 8.47 12.94
N LYS A 248 -31.58 9.29 13.89
CA LYS A 248 -32.02 10.68 14.05
C LYS A 248 -30.86 11.61 13.68
N ILE A 249 -31.12 12.58 12.79
CA ILE A 249 -30.16 13.63 12.41
C ILE A 249 -30.71 15.01 12.76
N ALA A 250 -29.86 15.85 13.29
CA ALA A 250 -30.18 17.25 13.55
C ALA A 250 -29.43 18.13 12.53
N VAL A 251 -30.17 18.91 11.77
CA VAL A 251 -29.66 19.75 10.67
C VAL A 251 -29.93 21.22 10.96
N MET A 252 -29.04 22.09 10.45
CA MET A 252 -29.17 23.54 10.58
C MET A 252 -28.81 24.18 9.24
N SER A 253 -29.61 25.16 8.83
CA SER A 253 -29.26 25.99 7.66
C SER A 253 -28.52 27.25 8.10
N HIS A 254 -27.47 27.58 7.35
CA HIS A 254 -26.75 28.86 7.48
C HIS A 254 -27.45 29.98 6.70
N ASN A 255 -28.36 29.63 5.78
CA ASN A 255 -29.16 30.58 5.03
C ASN A 255 -30.62 30.54 5.53
N PRO A 256 -31.17 31.65 6.04
CA PRO A 256 -32.54 31.71 6.56
C PRO A 256 -33.61 31.41 5.51
N ASP A 257 -33.30 31.55 4.20
CA ASP A 257 -34.22 31.28 3.10
C ASP A 257 -34.25 29.80 2.71
N VAL A 258 -33.42 28.95 3.30
CA VAL A 258 -33.31 27.53 3.00
C VAL A 258 -33.82 26.70 4.18
N ASP A 259 -34.88 25.93 3.93
CA ASP A 259 -35.39 24.94 4.88
C ASP A 259 -34.44 23.73 4.93
N ALA A 260 -33.71 23.56 6.05
CA ALA A 260 -32.74 22.51 6.23
C ALA A 260 -33.36 21.11 6.19
N VAL A 261 -34.50 20.94 6.83
CA VAL A 261 -35.25 19.64 6.90
C VAL A 261 -35.81 19.30 5.52
N GLY A 262 -36.44 20.29 4.87
CA GLY A 262 -37.01 20.14 3.52
C GLY A 262 -35.95 19.79 2.48
N ALA A 263 -34.77 20.41 2.54
CA ALA A 263 -33.64 20.11 1.65
C ALA A 263 -33.17 18.64 1.79
N CYS A 264 -33.07 18.15 3.01
CA CYS A 264 -32.69 16.77 3.30
C CYS A 264 -33.73 15.73 2.86
N ILE A 265 -35.01 16.04 3.05
CA ILE A 265 -36.15 15.16 2.66
C ILE A 265 -36.23 15.10 1.12
N GLY A 266 -36.07 16.24 0.46
CA GLY A 266 -36.24 16.39 -0.97
C GLY A 266 -37.70 16.34 -1.45
N THR A 267 -37.90 16.56 -2.75
CA THR A 267 -39.22 16.56 -3.36
C THR A 267 -39.90 15.22 -3.17
N ARG A 268 -41.07 15.20 -2.45
CA ARG A 268 -41.82 13.97 -2.17
C ARG A 268 -41.02 12.91 -1.40
N GLY A 269 -39.99 13.31 -0.67
CA GLY A 269 -39.19 12.39 0.14
C GLY A 269 -38.19 11.52 -0.67
N THR A 270 -37.88 11.88 -1.92
CA THR A 270 -37.02 11.06 -2.78
C THR A 270 -35.62 10.89 -2.18
N ARG A 271 -34.97 11.98 -1.76
CA ARG A 271 -33.59 11.95 -1.24
C ARG A 271 -33.46 11.06 0.00
N VAL A 272 -34.36 11.24 0.98
CA VAL A 272 -34.34 10.41 2.19
C VAL A 272 -34.70 8.95 1.89
N SER A 273 -35.62 8.71 0.92
CA SER A 273 -35.98 7.35 0.51
C SER A 273 -34.81 6.60 -0.13
N ASP A 274 -33.98 7.28 -0.94
CA ASP A 274 -32.80 6.69 -1.56
C ASP A 274 -31.77 6.27 -0.48
N ILE A 275 -31.56 7.10 0.54
CA ILE A 275 -30.69 6.78 1.68
C ILE A 275 -31.26 5.61 2.50
N VAL A 276 -32.57 5.63 2.78
CA VAL A 276 -33.25 4.53 3.51
C VAL A 276 -33.12 3.20 2.76
N ASN A 277 -33.26 3.23 1.42
CA ASN A 277 -33.11 2.04 0.59
C ASN A 277 -31.66 1.52 0.60
N GLU A 278 -30.64 2.42 0.52
CA GLU A 278 -29.23 2.05 0.62
C GLU A 278 -28.90 1.39 1.96
N LEU A 279 -29.59 1.78 3.04
CA LEU A 279 -29.39 1.26 4.40
C LEU A 279 -30.34 0.10 4.77
N GLY A 280 -30.95 -0.55 3.77
CA GLY A 280 -31.79 -1.71 3.98
C GLY A 280 -33.08 -1.44 4.78
N GLY A 281 -33.63 -0.22 4.72
CA GLY A 281 -34.89 0.16 5.35
C GLY A 281 -34.70 0.79 6.74
N GLU A 282 -33.52 1.24 7.12
CA GLU A 282 -33.24 1.97 8.37
C GLU A 282 -34.09 3.25 8.42
N LYS A 283 -34.89 3.43 9.48
CA LYS A 283 -35.79 4.60 9.62
C LYS A 283 -34.98 5.87 9.86
N MET A 284 -35.37 6.95 9.18
CA MET A 284 -34.70 8.25 9.27
C MET A 284 -35.63 9.30 9.86
N ASP A 285 -35.19 9.96 10.94
CA ASP A 285 -35.81 11.14 11.50
C ASP A 285 -34.91 12.34 11.31
N ILE A 286 -35.40 13.34 10.62
CA ILE A 286 -34.67 14.58 10.34
C ILE A 286 -35.36 15.70 11.14
N VAL A 287 -34.57 16.37 12.00
CA VAL A 287 -35.08 17.45 12.86
C VAL A 287 -34.22 18.69 12.74
N ASP A 288 -34.82 19.86 12.94
CA ASP A 288 -34.03 21.10 13.05
C ASP A 288 -33.18 21.06 14.31
N TYR A 289 -31.95 21.51 14.18
CA TYR A 289 -31.04 21.67 15.31
C TYR A 289 -31.44 22.89 16.13
N SER A 290 -31.65 22.68 17.44
CA SER A 290 -31.77 23.77 18.42
C SER A 290 -30.89 23.46 19.61
N ASP A 291 -30.34 24.49 20.24
CA ASP A 291 -29.53 24.34 21.46
C ASP A 291 -30.34 23.71 22.63
N CYS A 292 -31.66 23.63 22.48
CA CYS A 292 -32.62 23.11 23.46
C CYS A 292 -33.07 21.67 23.21
N LEU A 293 -32.42 20.91 22.27
CA LEU A 293 -32.81 19.51 21.94
C LEU A 293 -32.75 18.54 23.14
N LEU A 294 -32.00 18.87 24.18
CA LEU A 294 -31.97 18.06 25.42
C LEU A 294 -33.27 18.05 26.20
N TYR A 295 -34.13 19.08 26.01
CA TYR A 295 -35.44 19.20 26.74
C TYR A 295 -36.63 18.63 25.98
N THR A 296 -36.51 18.40 24.67
CA THR A 296 -37.67 17.91 23.87
C THR A 296 -37.85 16.39 23.92
N SER A 297 -36.86 15.61 24.32
CA SER A 297 -36.99 14.17 24.49
C SER A 297 -37.65 13.80 25.84
N ASP A 298 -37.40 14.57 26.89
CA ASP A 298 -37.97 14.31 28.22
C ASP A 298 -39.47 14.73 28.30
N ALA A 299 -39.90 15.72 27.50
CA ALA A 299 -41.28 16.16 27.50
C ALA A 299 -42.27 15.20 26.81
N ALA A 300 -41.77 14.29 25.95
CA ALA A 300 -42.62 13.32 25.28
C ALA A 300 -42.89 12.06 26.13
N ASP A 301 -42.07 11.78 27.13
CA ASP A 301 -42.20 10.60 28.00
C ASP A 301 -43.06 10.89 29.22
N GLU A 302 -43.38 12.16 29.53
CA GLU A 302 -44.22 12.54 30.69
C GLU A 302 -45.74 12.55 30.41
N GLU A 303 -46.19 12.56 29.14
CA GLU A 303 -47.62 12.57 28.82
C GLU A 303 -48.28 11.18 28.81
N ASP A 304 -47.57 10.09 28.87
CA ASP A 304 -48.14 8.71 28.86
C ASP A 304 -48.21 8.06 30.25
N SER A 305 -47.98 8.81 31.32
CA SER A 305 -48.13 8.31 32.70
C SER A 305 -49.45 8.77 33.31
#